data_2d22653339622f201a2861d685e92a4a
#
_entry.id   2d22653339622f201a2861d685e92a4a
#
_cell.length_a   1.000
_cell.length_b   1.000
_cell.length_c   1.000
_cell.angle_alpha   90.00
_cell.angle_beta   90.00
_cell.angle_gamma   90.00
#
_symmetry.space_group_name_H-M   'P 1'
#
loop_
_entity.id
_entity.type
_entity.pdbx_description
1 polymer ?
#
loop_
_entity_poly.entity_id
_entity_poly.type
_entity_poly.pdbx_seq_one_letter_code
_entity_poly.pdbx_strand_id
1 'polypeptide(L)'
;ALGKSALSADTLGNKSIAIGLGALQSQNFTTATDSFNTAVGHGVGASITTGQYNVLIGAEAGDALTDSDQNVAIGYNALTADTLGRKSVAIGASALKSQNFTTETSSFNVAIGADAGEAVTTGVQNTLIGPEVALNLTEGNYNVALGRRALQFDQKGSRSVAIGYNALFTQRFTTATDSFNTAIGFNAAEALTTGTGNTMVGALVGDALTTGFANQLFGYAAGGALTDADYNVAIGYEALDADAKGNRAVAIGHSALGSQSFSTSTD
;
A
#
# COMPACT_ATOMS: atom_id res chain seq x y z
N ALA A 1 -28.15 -12.12 -16.32
CA ALA A 1 -27.11 -13.13 -16.09
C ALA A 1 -26.77 -13.88 -17.37
N LEU A 2 -25.51 -14.22 -17.59
CA LEU A 2 -25.04 -15.02 -18.72
C LEU A 2 -23.94 -15.96 -18.23
N GLY A 3 -24.19 -17.27 -18.24
CA GLY A 3 -23.25 -18.32 -17.81
C GLY A 3 -23.90 -19.36 -16.92
N LYS A 4 -23.28 -20.57 -16.84
CA LYS A 4 -23.79 -21.64 -15.96
C LYS A 4 -23.69 -21.17 -14.51
N SER A 5 -24.77 -21.29 -13.75
CA SER A 5 -24.89 -20.89 -12.35
C SER A 5 -24.69 -19.39 -12.06
N ALA A 6 -24.69 -18.53 -13.07
CA ALA A 6 -24.68 -17.08 -12.83
C ALA A 6 -26.00 -16.63 -12.20
N LEU A 7 -25.96 -15.91 -11.04
CA LEU A 7 -27.13 -15.48 -10.26
C LEU A 7 -28.13 -16.62 -9.96
N SER A 8 -27.64 -17.85 -9.76
CA SER A 8 -28.52 -19.01 -9.67
C SER A 8 -29.33 -19.09 -8.37
N ALA A 9 -28.87 -18.45 -7.31
CA ALA A 9 -29.58 -18.41 -6.02
C ALA A 9 -30.49 -17.19 -5.86
N ASP A 10 -30.33 -16.15 -6.70
CA ASP A 10 -31.01 -14.88 -6.52
C ASP A 10 -32.51 -14.98 -6.90
N THR A 11 -33.36 -14.57 -5.98
CA THR A 11 -34.82 -14.64 -6.14
C THR A 11 -35.47 -13.25 -6.28
N LEU A 12 -35.01 -12.28 -5.55
CA LEU A 12 -35.63 -10.94 -5.45
C LEU A 12 -34.65 -9.78 -5.67
N GLY A 13 -33.38 -10.08 -6.01
CA GLY A 13 -32.39 -9.04 -6.35
C GLY A 13 -32.63 -8.48 -7.75
N ASN A 14 -32.43 -7.17 -7.89
CA ASN A 14 -32.59 -6.44 -9.15
C ASN A 14 -31.31 -5.71 -9.53
N LYS A 15 -31.20 -5.31 -10.81
CA LYS A 15 -30.17 -4.43 -11.35
C LYS A 15 -28.72 -4.94 -11.22
N SER A 16 -28.51 -6.25 -11.07
CA SER A 16 -27.18 -6.85 -11.13
C SER A 16 -26.84 -7.33 -12.54
N ILE A 17 -25.54 -7.26 -12.87
CA ILE A 17 -24.95 -7.85 -14.07
C ILE A 17 -24.05 -9.00 -13.62
N ALA A 18 -24.30 -10.23 -14.09
CA ALA A 18 -23.49 -11.40 -13.83
C ALA A 18 -23.17 -12.12 -15.14
N ILE A 19 -21.90 -12.16 -15.53
CA ILE A 19 -21.43 -12.79 -16.77
C ILE A 19 -20.25 -13.72 -16.43
N GLY A 20 -20.43 -15.01 -16.62
CA GLY A 20 -19.41 -16.03 -16.36
C GLY A 20 -19.93 -17.21 -15.56
N LEU A 21 -19.17 -18.30 -15.55
CA LEU A 21 -19.50 -19.47 -14.72
C LEU A 21 -19.45 -19.10 -13.24
N GLY A 22 -20.55 -19.29 -12.50
CA GLY A 22 -20.63 -19.02 -11.07
C GLY A 22 -20.57 -17.55 -10.67
N ALA A 23 -20.71 -16.59 -11.60
CA ALA A 23 -20.74 -15.17 -11.28
C ALA A 23 -21.92 -14.84 -10.37
N LEU A 24 -21.68 -14.24 -9.20
CA LEU A 24 -22.68 -13.92 -8.16
C LEU A 24 -23.57 -15.13 -7.81
N GLN A 25 -22.98 -16.32 -7.76
CA GLN A 25 -23.74 -17.57 -7.62
C GLN A 25 -24.60 -17.61 -6.36
N SER A 26 -24.11 -17.08 -5.24
CA SER A 26 -24.76 -17.13 -3.92
C SER A 26 -25.60 -15.90 -3.61
N GLN A 27 -25.61 -14.87 -4.50
CA GLN A 27 -26.41 -13.66 -4.27
C GLN A 27 -27.89 -14.06 -4.10
N ASN A 28 -28.48 -13.62 -2.99
CA ASN A 28 -29.88 -13.92 -2.71
C ASN A 28 -30.51 -12.94 -1.74
N PHE A 29 -31.38 -12.10 -2.25
CA PHE A 29 -32.11 -11.14 -1.44
C PHE A 29 -33.49 -11.71 -1.07
N THR A 30 -33.90 -11.58 0.21
CA THR A 30 -35.21 -12.02 0.72
C THR A 30 -36.29 -10.96 0.56
N THR A 31 -35.95 -9.77 0.11
CA THR A 31 -36.85 -8.67 -0.24
C THR A 31 -36.42 -8.08 -1.59
N ALA A 32 -37.34 -7.43 -2.31
CA ALA A 32 -37.01 -6.79 -3.57
C ALA A 32 -35.94 -5.69 -3.35
N THR A 33 -34.72 -5.96 -3.80
CA THR A 33 -33.53 -5.12 -3.54
C THR A 33 -32.80 -4.78 -4.84
N ASP A 34 -32.55 -3.52 -5.04
CA ASP A 34 -31.71 -3.03 -6.12
C ASP A 34 -30.23 -3.18 -5.69
N SER A 35 -29.56 -4.24 -6.09
CA SER A 35 -28.21 -4.59 -5.61
C SER A 35 -27.09 -3.85 -6.35
N PHE A 36 -27.29 -3.48 -7.61
CA PHE A 36 -26.32 -2.77 -8.44
C PHE A 36 -24.93 -3.41 -8.50
N ASN A 37 -24.82 -4.74 -8.36
CA ASN A 37 -23.57 -5.44 -8.52
C ASN A 37 -23.25 -5.65 -10.00
N THR A 38 -21.99 -5.46 -10.39
CA THR A 38 -21.47 -5.82 -11.72
C THR A 38 -20.37 -6.85 -11.54
N ALA A 39 -20.56 -8.06 -12.06
CA ALA A 39 -19.65 -9.19 -11.94
C ALA A 39 -19.41 -9.85 -13.31
N VAL A 40 -18.16 -9.81 -13.77
CA VAL A 40 -17.76 -10.38 -15.07
C VAL A 40 -16.51 -11.24 -14.90
N GLY A 41 -16.64 -12.56 -15.03
CA GLY A 41 -15.55 -13.52 -14.89
C GLY A 41 -16.00 -14.86 -14.30
N HIS A 42 -15.09 -15.83 -14.28
CA HIS A 42 -15.31 -17.13 -13.64
C HIS A 42 -15.23 -16.98 -12.11
N GLY A 43 -16.23 -17.49 -11.38
CA GLY A 43 -16.24 -17.47 -9.91
C GLY A 43 -16.25 -16.07 -9.27
N VAL A 44 -16.46 -15.03 -10.06
CA VAL A 44 -16.40 -13.64 -9.60
C VAL A 44 -17.52 -13.35 -8.62
N GLY A 45 -17.19 -12.86 -7.42
CA GLY A 45 -18.17 -12.55 -6.37
C GLY A 45 -19.03 -13.75 -5.98
N ALA A 46 -18.50 -14.99 -6.08
CA ALA A 46 -19.28 -16.21 -5.96
C ALA A 46 -19.98 -16.37 -4.59
N SER A 47 -19.37 -15.84 -3.53
CA SER A 47 -19.90 -15.92 -2.16
C SER A 47 -20.79 -14.73 -1.76
N ILE A 48 -20.93 -13.70 -2.60
CA ILE A 48 -21.79 -12.54 -2.27
C ILE A 48 -23.22 -13.05 -2.01
N THR A 49 -23.76 -12.67 -0.87
CA THR A 49 -25.14 -12.96 -0.45
C THR A 49 -26.01 -11.72 -0.57
N THR A 50 -25.77 -10.72 0.27
CA THR A 50 -26.56 -9.48 0.36
C THR A 50 -25.74 -8.21 0.08
N GLY A 51 -24.45 -8.36 -0.23
CA GLY A 51 -23.58 -7.22 -0.61
C GLY A 51 -24.06 -6.48 -1.85
N GLN A 52 -23.88 -5.16 -1.87
CA GLN A 52 -24.40 -4.26 -2.88
C GLN A 52 -23.34 -3.30 -3.44
N TYR A 53 -23.60 -2.73 -4.61
CA TYR A 53 -22.77 -1.71 -5.23
C TYR A 53 -21.32 -2.14 -5.52
N ASN A 54 -21.07 -3.43 -5.76
CA ASN A 54 -19.75 -3.94 -6.07
C ASN A 54 -19.50 -4.00 -7.58
N VAL A 55 -18.28 -3.64 -8.00
CA VAL A 55 -17.79 -3.82 -9.38
C VAL A 55 -16.65 -4.84 -9.35
N LEU A 56 -16.90 -6.04 -9.85
CA LEU A 56 -15.99 -7.19 -9.78
C LEU A 56 -15.73 -7.70 -11.21
N ILE A 57 -14.49 -7.64 -11.67
CA ILE A 57 -14.12 -8.05 -13.04
C ILE A 57 -12.83 -8.87 -13.02
N GLY A 58 -12.91 -10.11 -13.47
CA GLY A 58 -11.78 -11.04 -13.49
C GLY A 58 -12.13 -12.37 -12.84
N ALA A 59 -11.36 -13.41 -13.12
CA ALA A 59 -11.59 -14.70 -12.46
C ALA A 59 -11.27 -14.55 -10.96
N GLU A 60 -12.19 -15.04 -10.13
CA GLU A 60 -12.07 -15.06 -8.66
C GLU A 60 -11.90 -13.68 -8.01
N ALA A 61 -12.24 -12.58 -8.73
CA ALA A 61 -12.24 -11.24 -8.13
C ALA A 61 -13.36 -11.14 -7.08
N GLY A 62 -12.99 -10.82 -5.83
CA GLY A 62 -13.92 -10.68 -4.70
C GLY A 62 -14.76 -11.91 -4.42
N ASP A 63 -14.25 -13.11 -4.70
CA ASP A 63 -15.04 -14.35 -4.61
C ASP A 63 -15.43 -14.74 -3.18
N ALA A 64 -14.67 -14.32 -2.16
CA ALA A 64 -15.01 -14.56 -0.75
C ALA A 64 -15.94 -13.47 -0.15
N LEU A 65 -16.17 -12.34 -0.82
CA LEU A 65 -17.05 -11.28 -0.32
C LEU A 65 -18.47 -11.87 -0.04
N THR A 66 -19.05 -11.51 1.10
CA THR A 66 -20.38 -11.99 1.51
C THR A 66 -21.40 -10.86 1.59
N ASP A 67 -21.42 -10.09 2.68
CA ASP A 67 -22.28 -8.92 2.91
C ASP A 67 -21.45 -7.63 2.83
N SER A 68 -20.70 -7.49 1.76
CA SER A 68 -19.73 -6.41 1.55
C SER A 68 -20.20 -5.46 0.46
N ASP A 69 -20.07 -4.16 0.71
CA ASP A 69 -20.59 -3.13 -0.18
C ASP A 69 -19.48 -2.23 -0.74
N GLN A 70 -19.78 -1.68 -1.93
CA GLN A 70 -19.02 -0.56 -2.50
C GLN A 70 -17.54 -0.91 -2.76
N ASN A 71 -17.24 -2.15 -3.13
CA ASN A 71 -15.91 -2.56 -3.52
C ASN A 71 -15.72 -2.54 -5.03
N VAL A 72 -14.52 -2.19 -5.47
CA VAL A 72 -14.07 -2.35 -6.85
C VAL A 72 -12.92 -3.35 -6.86
N ALA A 73 -13.11 -4.53 -7.46
CA ALA A 73 -12.08 -5.54 -7.63
C ALA A 73 -11.94 -5.90 -9.12
N ILE A 74 -10.82 -5.53 -9.74
CA ILE A 74 -10.58 -5.75 -11.17
C ILE A 74 -9.23 -6.44 -11.36
N GLY A 75 -9.24 -7.70 -11.77
CA GLY A 75 -8.06 -8.52 -11.99
C GLY A 75 -8.23 -9.93 -11.45
N TYR A 76 -7.37 -10.84 -11.87
CA TYR A 76 -7.32 -12.20 -11.33
C TYR A 76 -6.98 -12.16 -9.83
N ASN A 77 -7.80 -12.78 -8.99
CA ASN A 77 -7.64 -12.82 -7.53
C ASN A 77 -7.57 -11.43 -6.85
N ALA A 78 -8.07 -10.36 -7.47
CA ALA A 78 -8.17 -9.08 -6.78
C ALA A 78 -9.19 -9.18 -5.64
N LEU A 79 -8.81 -8.78 -4.41
CA LEU A 79 -9.66 -8.80 -3.21
C LEU A 79 -10.30 -10.17 -2.91
N THR A 80 -9.60 -11.26 -3.21
CA THR A 80 -10.19 -12.62 -3.20
C THR A 80 -10.43 -13.15 -1.78
N ALA A 81 -9.67 -12.73 -0.75
CA ALA A 81 -9.81 -13.27 0.61
C ALA A 81 -10.79 -12.50 1.51
N ASP A 82 -11.19 -11.28 1.11
CA ASP A 82 -12.00 -10.40 1.95
C ASP A 82 -13.44 -10.89 2.08
N THR A 83 -13.97 -10.90 3.29
CA THR A 83 -15.34 -11.37 3.55
C THR A 83 -16.32 -10.25 3.85
N LEU A 84 -15.94 -9.27 4.69
CA LEU A 84 -16.82 -8.19 5.16
C LEU A 84 -16.21 -6.78 5.03
N GLY A 85 -15.07 -6.65 4.31
CA GLY A 85 -14.48 -5.35 4.01
C GLY A 85 -15.30 -4.55 3.00
N ARG A 86 -15.38 -3.25 3.18
CA ARG A 86 -16.15 -2.33 2.35
C ARG A 86 -15.29 -1.19 1.83
N LYS A 87 -15.68 -0.61 0.70
CA LYS A 87 -15.07 0.60 0.14
C LYS A 87 -13.60 0.46 -0.23
N SER A 88 -13.19 -0.74 -0.64
CA SER A 88 -11.86 -1.02 -1.18
C SER A 88 -11.84 -0.85 -2.70
N VAL A 89 -10.71 -0.39 -3.23
CA VAL A 89 -10.41 -0.39 -4.67
C VAL A 89 -9.17 -1.26 -4.89
N ALA A 90 -9.33 -2.40 -5.54
CA ALA A 90 -8.28 -3.35 -5.88
C ALA A 90 -8.24 -3.56 -7.40
N ILE A 91 -7.24 -3.00 -8.09
CA ILE A 91 -7.13 -3.09 -9.55
C ILE A 91 -5.75 -3.66 -9.92
N GLY A 92 -5.73 -4.85 -10.46
CA GLY A 92 -4.54 -5.61 -10.83
C GLY A 92 -4.61 -7.05 -10.35
N ALA A 93 -3.83 -7.94 -10.96
CA ALA A 93 -3.75 -9.31 -10.48
C ALA A 93 -3.23 -9.32 -9.03
N SER A 94 -3.90 -10.07 -8.16
CA SER A 94 -3.59 -10.18 -6.72
C SER A 94 -3.57 -8.86 -5.92
N ALA A 95 -4.13 -7.76 -6.44
CA ALA A 95 -4.25 -6.52 -5.65
C ALA A 95 -5.13 -6.77 -4.41
N LEU A 96 -4.66 -6.40 -3.20
CA LEU A 96 -5.30 -6.66 -1.90
C LEU A 96 -5.76 -8.11 -1.71
N LYS A 97 -5.04 -9.07 -2.28
CA LYS A 97 -5.43 -10.48 -2.29
C LYS A 97 -5.70 -11.06 -0.90
N SER A 98 -4.90 -10.69 0.09
CA SER A 98 -4.98 -11.21 1.46
C SER A 98 -5.85 -10.37 2.40
N GLN A 99 -6.41 -9.23 1.93
CA GLN A 99 -7.28 -8.41 2.76
C GLN A 99 -8.45 -9.26 3.25
N ASN A 100 -8.68 -9.23 4.57
CA ASN A 100 -9.78 -9.99 5.15
C ASN A 100 -10.29 -9.38 6.45
N PHE A 101 -11.40 -8.72 6.37
CA PHE A 101 -12.14 -8.22 7.55
C PHE A 101 -13.25 -9.19 7.89
N THR A 102 -13.24 -9.70 9.11
CA THR A 102 -14.26 -10.63 9.66
C THR A 102 -15.42 -9.91 10.32
N THR A 103 -15.39 -8.59 10.35
CA THR A 103 -16.48 -7.69 10.77
C THR A 103 -16.65 -6.61 9.71
N GLU A 104 -17.83 -6.02 9.63
CA GLU A 104 -18.09 -4.91 8.69
C GLU A 104 -17.13 -3.75 8.92
N THR A 105 -16.18 -3.57 8.01
CA THR A 105 -15.14 -2.55 8.11
C THR A 105 -15.04 -1.76 6.82
N SER A 106 -15.18 -0.44 6.90
CA SER A 106 -14.82 0.44 5.80
C SER A 106 -13.31 0.59 5.73
N SER A 107 -12.67 -0.18 4.85
CA SER A 107 -11.20 -0.22 4.76
C SER A 107 -10.62 1.03 4.12
N PHE A 108 -11.30 1.62 3.13
CA PHE A 108 -10.84 2.74 2.31
C PHE A 108 -9.43 2.51 1.72
N ASN A 109 -9.06 1.26 1.46
CA ASN A 109 -7.81 0.95 0.78
C ASN A 109 -7.96 1.14 -0.72
N VAL A 110 -6.95 1.74 -1.34
CA VAL A 110 -6.80 1.85 -2.79
C VAL A 110 -5.51 1.15 -3.18
N ALA A 111 -5.59 0.06 -3.94
CA ALA A 111 -4.45 -0.68 -4.46
C ALA A 111 -4.58 -0.86 -5.98
N ILE A 112 -3.64 -0.30 -6.73
CA ILE A 112 -3.64 -0.33 -8.20
C ILE A 112 -2.28 -0.81 -8.69
N GLY A 113 -2.24 -1.98 -9.31
CA GLY A 113 -1.04 -2.62 -9.83
C GLY A 113 -1.03 -4.12 -9.51
N ALA A 114 -0.25 -4.90 -10.27
CA ALA A 114 -0.05 -6.31 -9.95
C ALA A 114 0.62 -6.45 -8.57
N ASP A 115 0.07 -7.31 -7.72
CA ASP A 115 0.52 -7.57 -6.35
C ASP A 115 0.58 -6.31 -5.46
N ALA A 116 -0.18 -5.25 -5.80
CA ALA A 116 -0.26 -4.04 -4.98
C ALA A 116 -0.94 -4.37 -3.64
N GLY A 117 -0.20 -4.21 -2.53
CA GLY A 117 -0.69 -4.54 -1.20
C GLY A 117 -1.12 -6.01 -1.04
N GLU A 118 -0.49 -6.95 -1.74
CA GLU A 118 -0.92 -8.37 -1.75
C GLU A 118 -1.08 -8.94 -0.35
N ALA A 119 -0.17 -8.63 0.58
CA ALA A 119 -0.18 -9.16 1.94
C ALA A 119 -1.06 -8.36 2.94
N VAL A 120 -1.67 -7.23 2.52
CA VAL A 120 -2.55 -6.46 3.42
C VAL A 120 -3.66 -7.36 3.95
N THR A 121 -3.77 -7.44 5.28
CA THR A 121 -4.81 -8.22 5.96
C THR A 121 -5.88 -7.31 6.56
N THR A 122 -5.53 -6.56 7.60
CA THR A 122 -6.45 -5.68 8.34
C THR A 122 -6.03 -4.21 8.31
N GLY A 123 -4.97 -3.87 7.57
CA GLY A 123 -4.57 -2.48 7.34
C GLY A 123 -5.66 -1.68 6.64
N VAL A 124 -5.84 -0.42 7.05
CA VAL A 124 -6.89 0.47 6.51
C VAL A 124 -6.32 1.80 6.02
N GLN A 125 -7.07 2.46 5.12
CA GLN A 125 -6.78 3.81 4.63
C GLN A 125 -5.40 3.94 3.98
N ASN A 126 -4.98 2.89 3.24
CA ASN A 126 -3.74 2.90 2.46
C ASN A 126 -4.02 3.24 1.00
N THR A 127 -3.14 4.04 0.38
CA THR A 127 -3.14 4.33 -1.06
C THR A 127 -1.86 3.74 -1.66
N LEU A 128 -2.00 2.65 -2.42
CA LEU A 128 -0.92 1.80 -2.92
C LEU A 128 -1.00 1.72 -4.44
N ILE A 129 -0.13 2.43 -5.18
CA ILE A 129 -0.22 2.49 -6.65
C ILE A 129 1.13 2.13 -7.28
N GLY A 130 1.16 1.04 -8.00
CA GLY A 130 2.35 0.49 -8.68
C GLY A 130 2.48 -1.02 -8.48
N PRO A 131 3.21 -1.71 -9.34
CA PRO A 131 3.44 -3.14 -9.17
C PRO A 131 4.34 -3.43 -7.96
N GLU A 132 4.02 -4.47 -7.19
CA GLU A 132 4.77 -4.89 -6.01
C GLU A 132 4.88 -3.79 -4.92
N VAL A 133 4.04 -2.75 -4.96
CA VAL A 133 4.00 -1.67 -3.97
C VAL A 133 3.45 -2.20 -2.65
N ALA A 134 4.10 -1.89 -1.52
CA ALA A 134 3.72 -2.34 -0.18
C ALA A 134 3.38 -3.85 -0.13
N LEU A 135 4.15 -4.66 -0.86
CA LEU A 135 3.85 -6.08 -1.09
C LEU A 135 3.68 -6.87 0.22
N ASN A 136 4.49 -6.57 1.23
CA ASN A 136 4.49 -7.29 2.51
C ASN A 136 3.73 -6.57 3.64
N LEU A 137 3.09 -5.43 3.34
CA LEU A 137 2.32 -4.68 4.33
C LEU A 137 1.13 -5.52 4.81
N THR A 138 0.99 -5.73 6.11
CA THR A 138 -0.08 -6.54 6.69
C THR A 138 -1.13 -5.71 7.43
N GLU A 139 -0.73 -5.06 8.52
CA GLU A 139 -1.62 -4.33 9.44
C GLU A 139 -1.35 -2.80 9.44
N GLY A 140 -0.37 -2.33 8.63
CA GLY A 140 -0.04 -0.91 8.55
C GLY A 140 -1.18 -0.06 7.99
N ASN A 141 -1.34 1.15 8.53
CA ASN A 141 -2.47 2.03 8.22
C ASN A 141 -1.99 3.40 7.73
N TYR A 142 -2.85 4.10 6.97
CA TYR A 142 -2.62 5.48 6.56
C TYR A 142 -1.35 5.69 5.73
N ASN A 143 -0.89 4.68 4.98
CA ASN A 143 0.28 4.79 4.13
C ASN A 143 -0.09 5.28 2.73
N VAL A 144 0.77 6.11 2.15
CA VAL A 144 0.74 6.49 0.74
C VAL A 144 1.99 5.95 0.07
N ALA A 145 1.86 4.96 -0.79
CA ALA A 145 2.96 4.40 -1.55
C ALA A 145 2.66 4.44 -3.05
N LEU A 146 3.51 5.13 -3.82
CA LEU A 146 3.34 5.32 -5.26
C LEU A 146 4.65 5.01 -5.98
N GLY A 147 4.65 3.98 -6.83
CA GLY A 147 5.81 3.54 -7.59
C GLY A 147 6.10 2.06 -7.39
N ARG A 148 6.82 1.47 -8.35
CA ARG A 148 7.20 0.06 -8.23
C ARG A 148 8.05 -0.15 -6.98
N ARG A 149 7.67 -1.13 -6.15
CA ARG A 149 8.35 -1.52 -4.91
C ARG A 149 8.47 -0.43 -3.84
N ALA A 150 7.75 0.67 -3.94
CA ALA A 150 7.68 1.61 -2.84
C ALA A 150 7.11 0.90 -1.60
N LEU A 151 7.74 1.07 -0.42
CA LEU A 151 7.35 0.47 0.86
C LEU A 151 7.25 -1.08 0.84
N GLN A 152 8.04 -1.75 0.00
CA GLN A 152 7.83 -3.18 -0.32
C GLN A 152 7.93 -4.09 0.89
N PHE A 153 8.90 -3.90 1.79
CA PHE A 153 9.18 -4.84 2.88
C PHE A 153 8.55 -4.47 4.23
N ASP A 154 7.84 -3.33 4.32
CA ASP A 154 7.16 -2.98 5.56
C ASP A 154 6.01 -3.92 5.86
N GLN A 155 5.81 -4.24 7.13
CA GLN A 155 4.75 -5.14 7.57
C GLN A 155 3.67 -4.40 8.37
N LYS A 156 4.07 -3.59 9.36
CA LYS A 156 3.16 -2.95 10.32
C LYS A 156 3.43 -1.46 10.54
N GLY A 157 4.27 -0.86 9.68
CA GLY A 157 4.49 0.58 9.69
C GLY A 157 3.25 1.34 9.23
N SER A 158 3.00 2.47 9.85
CA SER A 158 1.85 3.33 9.55
C SER A 158 2.32 4.76 9.29
N ARG A 159 1.50 5.54 8.57
CA ARG A 159 1.72 6.97 8.30
C ARG A 159 3.00 7.28 7.52
N SER A 160 3.44 6.37 6.65
CA SER A 160 4.54 6.61 5.72
C SER A 160 4.04 7.20 4.40
N VAL A 161 4.86 8.06 3.79
CA VAL A 161 4.71 8.52 2.41
C VAL A 161 5.93 8.05 1.61
N ALA A 162 5.75 7.14 0.67
CA ALA A 162 6.79 6.55 -0.18
C ALA A 162 6.44 6.77 -1.65
N ILE A 163 7.08 7.72 -2.33
CA ILE A 163 6.77 8.05 -3.73
C ILE A 163 8.04 7.94 -4.59
N GLY A 164 8.07 6.98 -5.48
CA GLY A 164 9.19 6.70 -6.38
C GLY A 164 9.53 5.21 -6.44
N TYR A 165 10.33 4.83 -7.42
CA TYR A 165 10.89 3.48 -7.52
C TYR A 165 11.75 3.21 -6.27
N ASN A 166 11.50 2.12 -5.55
CA ASN A 166 12.19 1.73 -4.31
C ASN A 166 12.20 2.79 -3.19
N ALA A 167 11.29 3.76 -3.16
CA ALA A 167 11.20 4.67 -2.00
C ALA A 167 10.81 3.89 -0.74
N LEU A 168 11.55 4.04 0.37
CA LEU A 168 11.39 3.26 1.62
C LEU A 168 11.39 1.74 1.40
N PHE A 169 12.18 1.25 0.45
CA PHE A 169 12.14 -0.14 0.01
C PHE A 169 12.35 -1.15 1.13
N THR A 170 13.35 -0.94 1.99
CA THR A 170 13.69 -1.85 3.09
C THR A 170 13.04 -1.51 4.42
N GLN A 171 12.21 -0.45 4.49
CA GLN A 171 11.48 -0.14 5.72
C GLN A 171 10.75 -1.38 6.21
N ARG A 172 10.93 -1.69 7.51
CA ARG A 172 10.39 -2.95 8.05
C ARG A 172 10.07 -2.86 9.53
N PHE A 173 8.86 -2.48 9.84
CA PHE A 173 8.32 -2.57 11.19
C PHE A 173 7.53 -3.87 11.37
N THR A 174 7.97 -4.72 12.29
CA THR A 174 7.30 -5.99 12.63
C THR A 174 6.30 -5.84 13.77
N THR A 175 6.29 -4.68 14.42
CA THR A 175 5.30 -4.26 15.42
C THR A 175 4.58 -3.02 14.91
N ALA A 176 3.35 -2.80 15.35
CA ALA A 176 2.59 -1.60 14.96
C ALA A 176 3.35 -0.33 15.37
N THR A 177 3.78 0.45 14.38
CA THR A 177 4.63 1.62 14.57
C THR A 177 4.17 2.77 13.66
N ASP A 178 3.94 3.93 14.24
CA ASP A 178 3.77 5.16 13.49
C ASP A 178 5.15 5.65 13.02
N SER A 179 5.49 5.41 11.77
CA SER A 179 6.82 5.70 11.24
C SER A 179 7.03 7.18 10.95
N PHE A 180 5.98 7.88 10.48
CA PHE A 180 6.03 9.28 10.05
C PHE A 180 7.18 9.59 9.06
N ASN A 181 7.59 8.62 8.25
CA ASN A 181 8.60 8.82 7.23
C ASN A 181 7.98 9.35 5.93
N THR A 182 8.61 10.33 5.33
CA THR A 182 8.30 10.82 3.99
C THR A 182 9.52 10.66 3.10
N ALA A 183 9.44 9.81 2.07
CA ALA A 183 10.49 9.61 1.08
C ALA A 183 9.93 9.78 -0.34
N ILE A 184 10.45 10.76 -1.07
CA ILE A 184 9.99 11.11 -2.42
C ILE A 184 11.18 11.18 -3.36
N GLY A 185 11.27 10.23 -4.30
CA GLY A 185 12.31 10.17 -5.30
C GLY A 185 12.73 8.74 -5.64
N PHE A 186 13.53 8.59 -6.70
CA PHE A 186 14.15 7.30 -7.06
C PHE A 186 15.13 6.87 -5.96
N ASN A 187 14.95 5.67 -5.41
CA ASN A 187 15.73 5.12 -4.29
C ASN A 187 15.82 6.07 -3.07
N ALA A 188 14.83 6.91 -2.84
CA ALA A 188 14.79 7.77 -1.66
C ALA A 188 14.66 6.90 -0.40
N ALA A 189 15.58 7.02 0.54
CA ALA A 189 15.63 6.23 1.78
C ALA A 189 15.57 4.70 1.54
N GLU A 190 16.25 4.21 0.49
CA GLU A 190 16.16 2.80 0.08
C GLU A 190 16.56 1.83 1.20
N ALA A 191 17.63 2.15 1.96
CA ALA A 191 18.15 1.30 3.03
C ALA A 191 17.45 1.51 4.40
N LEU A 192 16.50 2.45 4.53
CA LEU A 192 15.88 2.75 5.82
C LEU A 192 15.09 1.54 6.34
N THR A 193 15.43 1.08 7.55
CA THR A 193 14.78 -0.09 8.16
C THR A 193 13.78 0.30 9.25
N THR A 194 14.25 0.86 10.35
CA THR A 194 13.44 1.19 11.53
C THR A 194 13.53 2.64 11.97
N GLY A 195 14.24 3.50 11.20
CA GLY A 195 14.24 4.94 11.44
C GLY A 195 12.84 5.55 11.29
N THR A 196 12.55 6.60 12.07
CA THR A 196 11.24 7.24 12.11
C THR A 196 11.33 8.76 11.99
N GLY A 197 10.25 9.42 11.56
CA GLY A 197 10.17 10.89 11.54
C GLY A 197 11.10 11.56 10.51
N ASN A 198 11.58 10.82 9.50
CA ASN A 198 12.46 11.35 8.48
C ASN A 198 11.67 11.96 7.32
N THR A 199 12.13 13.10 6.80
CA THR A 199 11.62 13.70 5.55
C THR A 199 12.74 13.77 4.53
N MET A 200 12.61 13.03 3.44
CA MET A 200 13.63 12.81 2.42
C MET A 200 13.04 13.03 1.04
N VAL A 201 13.47 14.09 0.35
CA VAL A 201 12.95 14.48 -0.97
C VAL A 201 14.10 14.69 -1.95
N GLY A 202 14.20 13.83 -2.94
CA GLY A 202 15.23 13.81 -3.96
C GLY A 202 15.61 12.39 -4.38
N ALA A 203 16.25 12.23 -5.54
CA ALA A 203 16.79 10.92 -5.91
C ALA A 203 18.03 10.60 -5.06
N LEU A 204 18.17 9.34 -4.61
CA LEU A 204 19.25 8.84 -3.77
C LEU A 204 19.42 9.62 -2.45
N VAL A 205 18.40 10.33 -2.00
CA VAL A 205 18.43 11.09 -0.75
C VAL A 205 18.39 10.12 0.44
N GLY A 206 19.36 10.22 1.36
CA GLY A 206 19.41 9.36 2.53
C GLY A 206 19.38 7.87 2.21
N ASP A 207 19.92 7.44 1.07
CA ASP A 207 19.76 6.08 0.55
C ASP A 207 20.55 5.02 1.37
N ALA A 208 21.57 5.44 2.12
CA ALA A 208 22.27 4.56 3.07
C ALA A 208 21.71 4.61 4.51
N LEU A 209 20.74 5.51 4.81
CA LEU A 209 20.18 5.66 6.15
C LEU A 209 19.42 4.39 6.56
N THR A 210 19.74 3.85 7.74
CA THR A 210 19.15 2.60 8.23
C THR A 210 18.21 2.78 9.42
N THR A 211 18.70 3.31 10.53
CA THR A 211 17.95 3.46 11.79
C THR A 211 17.84 4.90 12.26
N GLY A 212 18.51 5.84 11.59
CA GLY A 212 18.47 7.26 11.95
C GLY A 212 17.07 7.85 11.92
N PHE A 213 16.81 8.80 12.80
CA PHE A 213 15.49 9.40 12.94
C PHE A 213 15.52 10.94 12.90
N ALA A 214 14.35 11.51 12.59
CA ALA A 214 14.13 12.97 12.58
C ALA A 214 15.09 13.77 11.64
N ASN A 215 15.57 13.15 10.56
CA ASN A 215 16.39 13.84 9.55
C ASN A 215 15.50 14.55 8.52
N GLN A 216 15.95 15.73 8.06
CA GLN A 216 15.30 16.56 7.03
C GLN A 216 16.27 16.71 5.84
N LEU A 217 16.13 15.89 4.81
CA LEU A 217 17.06 15.79 3.69
C LEU A 217 16.37 16.16 2.38
N PHE A 218 16.87 17.17 1.68
CA PHE A 218 16.28 17.67 0.44
C PHE A 218 17.35 17.88 -0.64
N GLY A 219 17.31 17.13 -1.71
CA GLY A 219 18.23 17.25 -2.84
C GLY A 219 18.70 15.89 -3.34
N TYR A 220 19.36 15.88 -4.50
CA TYR A 220 20.02 14.69 -5.02
C TYR A 220 21.13 14.28 -4.05
N ALA A 221 21.14 13.02 -3.62
CA ALA A 221 22.11 12.43 -2.70
C ALA A 221 22.36 13.23 -1.40
N ALA A 222 21.44 14.10 -0.98
CA ALA A 222 21.57 14.79 0.30
C ALA A 222 21.56 13.78 1.46
N GLY A 223 22.59 13.79 2.32
CA GLY A 223 22.77 12.83 3.40
C GLY A 223 23.00 11.39 2.92
N GLY A 224 23.57 11.20 1.71
CA GLY A 224 23.70 9.89 1.07
C GLY A 224 24.52 8.87 1.85
N ALA A 225 25.50 9.28 2.64
CA ALA A 225 26.31 8.38 3.47
C ALA A 225 25.80 8.18 4.90
N LEU A 226 24.76 8.93 5.34
CA LEU A 226 24.21 8.79 6.70
C LEU A 226 23.68 7.36 6.90
N THR A 227 24.02 6.74 8.04
CA THR A 227 23.58 5.38 8.36
C THR A 227 22.64 5.30 9.56
N ASP A 228 23.06 5.74 10.73
CA ASP A 228 22.30 5.74 11.99
C ASP A 228 22.22 7.16 12.63
N ALA A 229 22.54 8.17 11.84
CA ALA A 229 22.61 9.56 12.28
C ALA A 229 21.21 10.21 12.43
N ASP A 230 21.09 11.11 13.40
CA ASP A 230 19.83 11.69 13.83
C ASP A 230 19.81 13.21 13.74
N TYR A 231 18.60 13.81 13.58
CA TYR A 231 18.36 15.25 13.67
C TYR A 231 19.14 16.11 12.68
N ASN A 232 19.54 15.59 11.53
CA ASN A 232 20.27 16.36 10.53
C ASN A 232 19.32 17.13 9.60
N VAL A 233 19.77 18.32 9.16
CA VAL A 233 19.16 19.10 8.09
C VAL A 233 20.18 19.22 6.95
N ALA A 234 19.92 18.56 5.81
CA ALA A 234 20.74 18.65 4.61
C ALA A 234 19.88 19.11 3.43
N ILE A 235 20.18 20.27 2.86
CA ILE A 235 19.42 20.87 1.76
C ILE A 235 20.38 21.27 0.64
N GLY A 236 20.34 20.59 -0.47
CA GLY A 236 21.17 20.84 -1.65
C GLY A 236 21.67 19.57 -2.29
N TYR A 237 22.19 19.71 -3.51
CA TYR A 237 22.88 18.62 -4.23
C TYR A 237 24.07 18.15 -3.41
N GLU A 238 24.14 16.86 -3.05
CA GLU A 238 25.22 16.26 -2.23
C GLU A 238 25.53 17.02 -0.92
N ALA A 239 24.55 17.68 -0.31
CA ALA A 239 24.73 18.26 1.01
C ALA A 239 24.85 17.13 2.05
N LEU A 240 25.88 17.17 2.91
CA LEU A 240 26.16 16.17 3.97
C LEU A 240 26.31 14.74 3.45
N ASP A 241 26.86 14.53 2.24
CA ASP A 241 26.84 13.22 1.58
C ASP A 241 27.99 12.29 2.01
N ALA A 242 29.04 12.78 2.69
CA ALA A 242 30.16 11.96 3.18
C ALA A 242 30.07 11.58 4.65
N ASP A 243 29.16 12.17 5.42
CA ASP A 243 29.02 11.88 6.85
C ASP A 243 28.18 10.63 7.11
N ALA A 244 28.72 9.71 7.87
CA ALA A 244 28.01 8.46 8.19
C ALA A 244 27.24 8.53 9.51
N LYS A 245 27.74 9.26 10.52
CA LYS A 245 27.25 9.16 11.91
C LYS A 245 27.17 10.49 12.68
N GLY A 246 27.37 11.63 12.00
CA GLY A 246 27.21 12.95 12.62
C GLY A 246 25.74 13.26 12.89
N ASN A 247 25.43 13.76 14.07
CA ASN A 247 24.10 14.19 14.45
C ASN A 247 23.98 15.72 14.49
N ARG A 248 22.75 16.23 14.39
CA ARG A 248 22.41 17.65 14.56
C ARG A 248 23.17 18.62 13.64
N ALA A 249 23.67 18.11 12.50
CA ALA A 249 24.31 18.94 11.49
C ALA A 249 23.26 19.74 10.70
N VAL A 250 23.63 20.95 10.31
CA VAL A 250 22.88 21.79 9.36
C VAL A 250 23.77 22.11 8.17
N ALA A 251 23.45 21.52 7.02
CA ALA A 251 24.17 21.66 5.76
C ALA A 251 23.21 22.20 4.69
N ILE A 252 23.38 23.45 4.26
CA ILE A 252 22.53 24.10 3.25
C ILE A 252 23.39 24.62 2.11
N GLY A 253 23.19 24.14 0.93
CA GLY A 253 23.91 24.50 -0.29
C GLY A 253 24.49 23.28 -1.01
N HIS A 254 24.91 23.46 -2.27
CA HIS A 254 25.59 22.41 -3.05
C HIS A 254 26.86 21.96 -2.31
N SER A 255 26.96 20.63 -2.06
CA SER A 255 28.06 19.99 -1.33
C SER A 255 28.41 20.63 0.03
N ALA A 256 27.45 21.31 0.67
CA ALA A 256 27.66 21.86 2.00
C ALA A 256 27.96 20.71 2.99
N LEU A 257 29.03 20.84 3.77
CA LEU A 257 29.57 19.79 4.64
C LEU A 257 29.85 18.45 3.93
N GLY A 258 30.01 18.45 2.59
CA GLY A 258 30.21 17.26 1.79
C GLY A 258 31.51 16.49 2.05
N SER A 259 32.43 17.04 2.84
CA SER A 259 33.66 16.37 3.30
C SER A 259 33.68 16.07 4.81
N GLN A 260 32.60 16.41 5.54
CA GLN A 260 32.45 16.01 6.93
C GLN A 260 32.29 14.49 7.00
N SER A 261 33.02 13.84 7.90
CA SER A 261 32.93 12.38 8.06
C SER A 261 33.20 11.97 9.49
N PHE A 262 32.16 11.62 10.19
CA PHE A 262 32.26 11.02 11.52
C PHE A 262 32.06 9.50 11.41
N SER A 263 33.00 8.73 11.97
CA SER A 263 32.93 7.25 12.03
C SER A 263 32.27 6.74 13.32
N THR A 264 32.01 7.62 14.26
CA THR A 264 31.29 7.36 15.52
C THR A 264 30.20 8.40 15.68
N SER A 265 29.13 8.04 16.39
CA SER A 265 28.03 8.98 16.67
C SER A 265 28.58 10.19 17.46
N THR A 266 28.34 11.38 16.94
CA THR A 266 28.77 12.65 17.53
C THR A 266 27.65 13.65 17.43
N ASP A 267 27.51 14.50 18.46
CA ASP A 267 26.55 15.60 18.51
C ASP A 267 27.16 16.87 17.95
#